data_8d577df02461b947842846c87ab5c462
#
_entry.id   8d577df02461b947842846c87ab5c462
#
_cell.length_a   1.000
_cell.length_b   1.000
_cell.length_c   1.000
_cell.angle_alpha   90.00
_cell.angle_beta   90.00
_cell.angle_gamma   90.00
#
_symmetry.space_group_name_H-M   'P 1'
#
loop_
_entity.id
_entity.type
_entity.pdbx_description
1 polymer ?
#
loop_
_entity_poly.entity_id
_entity_poly.type
_entity_poly.pdbx_seq_one_letter_code
_entity_poly.pdbx_strand_id
1 'polypeptide(L)'
;MPISNPFGSLINKPPAGFGFDAMPRLNVLQEILDETDRKVIIFALFRSSIDTIQNHLTKHNITNECIHGGVSASKRADIINRFQRTPDPRVLVMQPAATAHGITLTAADTVVFYGPLMSVEQYIQAIARADRKGQDSDKVTVHHIEGSPIERKMFKALSAKVDDSRLLTEMFELEIKS
;
A
#
# COMPACT_ATOMS: atom_id res chain seq x y z
N MET A 1 -1.81 -32.27 10.98
CA MET A 1 -0.46 -31.72 10.81
C MET A 1 -0.59 -30.34 10.16
N PRO A 2 -0.11 -29.29 10.75
CA PRO A 2 -0.10 -27.99 10.09
C PRO A 2 0.93 -28.06 8.96
N ILE A 3 0.51 -27.71 7.75
CA ILE A 3 1.39 -27.57 6.59
C ILE A 3 2.31 -26.39 6.89
N SER A 4 3.58 -26.69 7.19
CA SER A 4 4.60 -25.64 7.35
C SER A 4 4.75 -24.93 6.01
N ASN A 5 4.47 -23.65 5.97
CA ASN A 5 4.71 -22.82 4.80
C ASN A 5 6.24 -22.68 4.64
N PRO A 6 6.87 -23.37 3.67
CA PRO A 6 8.33 -23.35 3.52
C PRO A 6 8.85 -21.98 3.06
N PHE A 7 7.96 -21.06 2.67
CA PHE A 7 8.30 -19.72 2.20
C PHE A 7 8.05 -18.62 3.24
N GLY A 8 7.48 -18.93 4.39
CA GLY A 8 7.11 -17.94 5.41
C GLY A 8 8.30 -17.20 6.03
N SER A 9 9.50 -17.81 6.02
CA SER A 9 10.72 -17.17 6.54
C SER A 9 11.50 -16.38 5.49
N LEU A 10 11.23 -16.59 4.19
CA LEU A 10 11.91 -15.88 3.11
C LEU A 10 11.28 -14.54 2.77
N ILE A 11 10.00 -14.34 3.13
CA ILE A 11 9.24 -13.14 2.81
C ILE A 11 9.64 -11.94 3.71
N ASN A 12 10.26 -12.19 4.87
CA ASN A 12 10.59 -11.16 5.86
C ASN A 12 12.06 -10.72 5.89
N LYS A 13 12.91 -11.29 5.03
CA LYS A 13 14.33 -10.94 5.00
C LYS A 13 14.77 -10.72 3.55
N PRO A 14 15.31 -9.53 3.22
CA PRO A 14 15.95 -9.37 1.93
C PRO A 14 17.10 -10.38 1.82
N PRO A 15 17.37 -10.93 0.63
CA PRO A 15 18.45 -11.88 0.43
C PRO A 15 19.77 -11.28 0.94
N ALA A 16 20.47 -12.02 1.79
CA ALA A 16 21.77 -11.62 2.32
C ALA A 16 22.74 -11.43 1.14
N GLY A 17 23.31 -10.23 1.00
CA GLY A 17 24.32 -9.91 0.00
C GLY A 17 23.98 -8.86 -1.04
N PHE A 18 22.72 -8.44 -1.17
CA PHE A 18 22.36 -7.26 -1.95
C PHE A 18 22.07 -6.11 -0.97
N GLY A 19 23.06 -5.28 -0.72
CA GLY A 19 22.86 -3.98 -0.10
C GLY A 19 22.01 -3.12 -1.04
N PHE A 20 20.69 -3.24 -0.93
CA PHE A 20 19.79 -2.31 -1.58
C PHE A 20 20.00 -0.95 -0.93
N ASP A 21 20.62 -0.04 -1.65
CA ASP A 21 20.59 1.37 -1.28
C ASP A 21 19.11 1.81 -1.34
N ALA A 22 18.52 2.03 -0.18
CA ALA A 22 17.14 2.48 -0.06
C ALA A 22 16.98 3.96 -0.44
N MET A 23 18.07 4.72 -0.50
CA MET A 23 18.04 6.18 -0.69
C MET A 23 17.34 6.61 -1.98
N PRO A 24 17.58 6.00 -3.16
CA PRO A 24 16.88 6.41 -4.38
C PRO A 24 15.36 6.29 -4.26
N ARG A 25 14.86 5.21 -3.64
CA ARG A 25 13.42 5.01 -3.43
C ARG A 25 12.85 5.99 -2.40
N LEU A 26 13.59 6.27 -1.34
CA LEU A 26 13.18 7.22 -0.32
C LEU A 26 13.14 8.65 -0.85
N ASN A 27 14.06 9.01 -1.76
CA ASN A 27 14.02 10.30 -2.43
C ASN A 27 12.77 10.46 -3.30
N VAL A 28 12.44 9.46 -4.11
CA VAL A 28 11.19 9.45 -4.90
C VAL A 28 9.96 9.50 -3.98
N LEU A 29 9.97 8.75 -2.88
CA LEU A 29 8.90 8.81 -1.89
C LEU A 29 8.75 10.22 -1.32
N GLN A 30 9.85 10.88 -0.98
CA GLN A 30 9.82 12.25 -0.47
C GLN A 30 9.24 13.23 -1.49
N GLU A 31 9.63 13.14 -2.75
CA GLU A 31 9.06 13.94 -3.84
C GLU A 31 7.54 13.78 -3.92
N ILE A 32 7.02 12.56 -3.87
CA ILE A 32 5.58 12.28 -3.87
C ILE A 32 4.90 12.93 -2.65
N LEU A 33 5.52 12.84 -1.47
CA LEU A 33 4.98 13.41 -0.24
C LEU A 33 5.00 14.95 -0.24
N ASP A 34 5.95 15.55 -0.93
CA ASP A 34 6.06 17.00 -1.06
C ASP A 34 5.04 17.58 -2.06
N GLU A 35 4.52 16.76 -2.98
CA GLU A 35 3.47 17.14 -3.93
C GLU A 35 2.07 17.21 -3.34
N THR A 36 1.84 16.66 -2.14
CA THR A 36 0.52 16.64 -1.50
C THR A 36 0.59 16.95 -0.02
N ASP A 37 -0.35 17.75 0.48
CA ASP A 37 -0.57 17.97 1.92
C ASP A 37 -1.57 16.97 2.52
N ARG A 38 -2.15 16.11 1.69
CA ARG A 38 -3.18 15.16 2.09
C ARG A 38 -2.62 13.91 2.72
N LYS A 39 -3.50 13.04 3.19
CA LYS A 39 -3.11 11.76 3.77
C LYS A 39 -2.67 10.78 2.69
N VAL A 40 -1.63 10.01 3.01
CA VAL A 40 -0.99 9.06 2.09
C VAL A 40 -0.97 7.67 2.72
N ILE A 41 -1.30 6.66 1.92
CA ILE A 41 -1.09 5.26 2.28
C ILE A 41 0.10 4.73 1.50
N ILE A 42 1.05 4.11 2.20
CA ILE A 42 2.21 3.47 1.59
C ILE A 42 2.13 1.96 1.82
N PHE A 43 2.08 1.20 0.74
CA PHE A 43 2.16 -0.25 0.80
C PHE A 43 3.59 -0.74 0.61
N ALA A 44 4.08 -1.50 1.59
CA ALA A 44 5.39 -2.14 1.57
C ALA A 44 5.28 -3.61 1.96
N LEU A 45 5.89 -4.49 1.17
CA LEU A 45 5.77 -5.93 1.34
C LEU A 45 6.56 -6.43 2.55
N PHE A 46 7.75 -5.88 2.79
CA PHE A 46 8.69 -6.36 3.81
C PHE A 46 8.70 -5.48 5.06
N ARG A 47 8.84 -6.10 6.24
CA ARG A 47 8.99 -5.39 7.52
C ARG A 47 10.16 -4.42 7.51
N SER A 48 11.30 -4.85 6.99
CA SER A 48 12.48 -4.00 6.88
C SER A 48 12.22 -2.74 6.04
N SER A 49 11.40 -2.85 4.99
CA SER A 49 10.99 -1.69 4.20
C SER A 49 10.09 -0.75 5.00
N ILE A 50 9.14 -1.29 5.78
CA ILE A 50 8.28 -0.49 6.67
C ILE A 50 9.13 0.29 7.67
N ASP A 51 10.06 -0.39 8.35
CA ASP A 51 10.94 0.24 9.34
C ASP A 51 11.82 1.34 8.70
N THR A 52 12.34 1.09 7.50
CA THR A 52 13.12 2.07 6.72
C THR A 52 12.29 3.29 6.35
N ILE A 53 11.06 3.09 5.86
CA ILE A 53 10.12 4.17 5.52
C ILE A 53 9.77 4.97 6.77
N GLN A 54 9.40 4.32 7.87
CA GLN A 54 9.04 5.02 9.13
C GLN A 54 10.20 5.87 9.66
N ASN A 55 11.43 5.33 9.65
CA ASN A 55 12.61 6.08 10.05
C ASN A 55 12.82 7.33 9.17
N HIS A 56 12.62 7.21 7.86
CA HIS A 56 12.70 8.32 6.92
C HIS A 56 11.64 9.38 7.22
N LEU A 57 10.37 8.98 7.35
CA LEU A 57 9.26 9.88 7.65
C LEU A 57 9.46 10.63 8.97
N THR A 58 9.91 9.93 10.01
CA THR A 58 10.18 10.51 11.33
C THR A 58 11.31 11.55 11.27
N LYS A 59 12.38 11.26 10.52
CA LYS A 59 13.48 12.22 10.30
C LYS A 59 13.03 13.49 9.58
N HIS A 60 12.00 13.41 8.75
CA HIS A 60 11.43 14.54 8.02
C HIS A 60 10.22 15.17 8.74
N ASN A 61 10.00 14.83 10.01
CA ASN A 61 8.88 15.32 10.84
C ASN A 61 7.49 15.06 10.22
N ILE A 62 7.36 13.95 9.48
CA ILE A 62 6.08 13.51 8.92
C ILE A 62 5.46 12.51 9.88
N THR A 63 4.28 12.83 10.41
CA THR A 63 3.55 11.96 11.34
C THR A 63 3.12 10.68 10.63
N ASN A 64 3.45 9.54 11.21
CA ASN A 64 3.20 8.25 10.59
C ASN A 64 2.91 7.15 11.61
N GLU A 65 2.17 6.16 11.15
CA GLU A 65 1.90 4.90 11.87
C GLU A 65 2.06 3.72 10.90
N CYS A 66 2.23 2.51 11.44
CA CYS A 66 2.29 1.33 10.59
C CYS A 66 1.33 0.23 11.01
N ILE A 67 0.86 -0.53 10.03
CA ILE A 67 0.03 -1.74 10.24
C ILE A 67 0.67 -2.92 9.48
N HIS A 68 1.01 -3.95 10.25
CA HIS A 68 1.56 -5.22 9.77
C HIS A 68 1.02 -6.38 10.61
N GLY A 69 1.38 -7.60 10.27
CA GLY A 69 0.87 -8.80 10.94
C GLY A 69 1.10 -8.87 12.45
N GLY A 70 2.12 -8.19 12.98
CA GLY A 70 2.41 -8.13 14.42
C GLY A 70 1.61 -7.07 15.20
N VAL A 71 0.78 -6.26 14.54
CA VAL A 71 -0.05 -5.25 15.20
C VAL A 71 -1.35 -5.90 15.67
N SER A 72 -1.68 -5.76 16.97
CA SER A 72 -2.92 -6.30 17.53
C SER A 72 -4.16 -5.70 16.88
N ALA A 73 -5.28 -6.43 16.91
CA ALA A 73 -6.55 -5.97 16.33
C ALA A 73 -7.03 -4.65 16.96
N SER A 74 -6.89 -4.50 18.27
CA SER A 74 -7.26 -3.28 19.00
C SER A 74 -6.40 -2.08 18.56
N LYS A 75 -5.08 -2.24 18.51
CA LYS A 75 -4.17 -1.19 18.07
C LYS A 75 -4.39 -0.81 16.60
N ARG A 76 -4.68 -1.81 15.75
CA ARG A 76 -5.01 -1.59 14.34
C ARG A 76 -6.27 -0.73 14.20
N ALA A 77 -7.33 -1.05 14.95
CA ALA A 77 -8.58 -0.29 14.93
C ALA A 77 -8.36 1.17 15.39
N ASP A 78 -7.55 1.38 16.43
CA ASP A 78 -7.20 2.73 16.91
C ASP A 78 -6.42 3.52 15.85
N ILE A 79 -5.40 2.94 15.23
CA ILE A 79 -4.61 3.57 14.18
C ILE A 79 -5.52 3.99 13.00
N ILE A 80 -6.38 3.08 12.53
CA ILE A 80 -7.31 3.36 11.43
C ILE A 80 -8.27 4.48 11.80
N ASN A 81 -8.84 4.46 13.00
CA ASN A 81 -9.77 5.49 13.46
C ASN A 81 -9.08 6.86 13.51
N ARG A 82 -7.87 6.96 14.06
CA ARG A 82 -7.10 8.21 14.07
C ARG A 82 -6.76 8.66 12.65
N PHE A 83 -6.29 7.75 11.80
CA PHE A 83 -5.99 8.07 10.39
C PHE A 83 -7.21 8.63 9.66
N GLN A 84 -8.41 8.09 9.90
CA GLN A 84 -9.65 8.52 9.25
C GLN A 84 -10.21 9.84 9.79
N ARG A 85 -10.01 10.15 11.07
CA ARG A 85 -10.79 11.19 11.77
C ARG A 85 -9.98 12.35 12.31
N THR A 86 -8.66 12.22 12.38
CA THR A 86 -7.79 13.26 12.95
C THR A 86 -6.70 13.65 11.94
N PRO A 87 -6.10 14.83 12.06
CA PRO A 87 -5.00 15.23 11.17
C PRO A 87 -3.83 14.25 11.19
N ASP A 88 -3.52 13.68 12.34
CA ASP A 88 -2.41 12.73 12.54
C ASP A 88 -2.90 11.30 12.81
N PRO A 89 -2.23 10.30 12.25
CA PRO A 89 -1.05 10.37 11.38
C PRO A 89 -1.39 10.85 9.97
N ARG A 90 -0.48 11.55 9.32
CA ARG A 90 -0.59 11.94 7.91
C ARG A 90 -0.32 10.76 6.98
N VAL A 91 0.63 9.90 7.34
CA VAL A 91 1.04 8.76 6.53
C VAL A 91 0.77 7.46 7.27
N LEU A 92 0.15 6.50 6.56
CA LEU A 92 -0.07 5.14 7.04
C LEU A 92 0.74 4.16 6.20
N VAL A 93 1.71 3.49 6.82
CA VAL A 93 2.55 2.48 6.17
C VAL A 93 1.97 1.09 6.45
N MET A 94 1.65 0.31 5.42
CA MET A 94 0.94 -0.96 5.58
C MET A 94 1.57 -2.12 4.83
N GLN A 95 1.49 -3.31 5.42
CA GLN A 95 1.63 -4.53 4.63
C GLN A 95 0.31 -4.80 3.88
N PRO A 96 0.37 -5.19 2.58
CA PRO A 96 -0.83 -5.46 1.78
C PRO A 96 -1.76 -6.51 2.39
N ALA A 97 -1.22 -7.54 3.02
CA ALA A 97 -2.00 -8.57 3.70
C ALA A 97 -2.89 -8.02 4.83
N ALA A 98 -2.54 -6.87 5.41
CA ALA A 98 -3.34 -6.23 6.45
C ALA A 98 -4.66 -5.63 5.91
N THR A 99 -4.81 -5.48 4.59
CA THR A 99 -6.04 -4.97 3.95
C THR A 99 -7.16 -6.01 3.87
N ALA A 100 -6.87 -7.29 4.10
CA ALA A 100 -7.84 -8.39 3.96
C ALA A 100 -9.06 -8.28 4.91
N HIS A 101 -8.98 -7.48 5.97
CA HIS A 101 -10.02 -7.37 7.00
C HIS A 101 -11.07 -6.27 6.75
N GLY A 102 -11.30 -5.87 5.50
CA GLY A 102 -12.42 -4.99 5.17
C GLY A 102 -12.31 -3.55 5.69
N ILE A 103 -11.11 -3.07 5.96
CA ILE A 103 -10.85 -1.71 6.44
C ILE A 103 -11.19 -0.64 5.38
N THR A 104 -11.59 0.53 5.84
CA THR A 104 -11.86 1.71 5.00
C THR A 104 -10.79 2.75 5.26
N LEU A 105 -10.21 3.31 4.20
CA LEU A 105 -9.09 4.26 4.25
C LEU A 105 -9.34 5.48 3.34
N THR A 106 -10.58 5.93 3.28
CA THR A 106 -11.03 7.01 2.39
C THR A 106 -10.52 8.40 2.75
N ALA A 107 -9.89 8.56 3.92
CA ALA A 107 -9.21 9.81 4.26
C ALA A 107 -7.97 10.10 3.39
N ALA A 108 -7.42 9.07 2.74
CA ALA A 108 -6.28 9.22 1.83
C ALA A 108 -6.77 9.30 0.38
N ASP A 109 -6.22 10.21 -0.37
CA ASP A 109 -6.39 10.31 -1.82
C ASP A 109 -5.16 9.88 -2.62
N THR A 110 -4.09 9.53 -1.91
CA THR A 110 -2.82 9.13 -2.50
C THR A 110 -2.38 7.77 -1.93
N VAL A 111 -2.12 6.84 -2.83
CA VAL A 111 -1.63 5.50 -2.54
C VAL A 111 -0.27 5.31 -3.20
N VAL A 112 0.71 4.88 -2.43
CA VAL A 112 2.07 4.62 -2.91
C VAL A 112 2.41 3.15 -2.72
N PHE A 113 2.77 2.47 -3.79
CA PHE A 113 3.40 1.15 -3.72
C PHE A 113 4.92 1.33 -3.71
N TYR A 114 5.55 1.05 -2.57
CA TYR A 114 7.00 1.17 -2.40
C TYR A 114 7.81 0.12 -3.18
N GLY A 115 7.14 -0.91 -3.64
CA GLY A 115 7.61 -1.96 -4.52
C GLY A 115 6.44 -2.79 -5.00
N PRO A 116 6.62 -3.62 -6.05
CA PRO A 116 5.53 -4.41 -6.60
C PRO A 116 5.05 -5.49 -5.63
N LEU A 117 3.76 -5.77 -5.67
CA LEU A 117 3.15 -6.86 -4.92
C LEU A 117 3.25 -8.17 -5.73
N MET A 118 3.27 -9.29 -5.00
CA MET A 118 3.33 -10.62 -5.62
C MET A 118 1.94 -11.19 -5.97
N SER A 119 0.87 -10.49 -5.55
CA SER A 119 -0.52 -10.92 -5.76
C SER A 119 -1.34 -9.81 -6.38
N VAL A 120 -1.98 -10.12 -7.51
CA VAL A 120 -2.93 -9.22 -8.18
C VAL A 120 -4.12 -8.93 -7.27
N GLU A 121 -4.61 -9.93 -6.54
CA GLU A 121 -5.72 -9.77 -5.61
C GLU A 121 -5.39 -8.77 -4.50
N GLN A 122 -4.21 -8.89 -3.88
CA GLN A 122 -3.76 -7.95 -2.86
C GLN A 122 -3.61 -6.53 -3.42
N TYR A 123 -3.14 -6.40 -4.65
CA TYR A 123 -3.00 -5.12 -5.33
C TYR A 123 -4.36 -4.45 -5.56
N ILE A 124 -5.34 -5.20 -6.09
CA ILE A 124 -6.71 -4.73 -6.27
C ILE A 124 -7.34 -4.35 -4.94
N GLN A 125 -7.23 -5.20 -3.92
CA GLN A 125 -7.75 -4.94 -2.59
C GLN A 125 -7.14 -3.69 -1.95
N ALA A 126 -5.83 -3.50 -2.09
CA ALA A 126 -5.13 -2.34 -1.55
C ALA A 126 -5.68 -1.02 -2.14
N ILE A 127 -5.84 -0.94 -3.45
CA ILE A 127 -6.42 0.23 -4.13
C ILE A 127 -7.87 0.43 -3.68
N ALA A 128 -8.68 -0.63 -3.65
CA ALA A 128 -10.08 -0.56 -3.27
C ALA A 128 -10.34 -0.09 -1.82
N ARG A 129 -9.33 -0.05 -0.95
CA ARG A 129 -9.46 0.50 0.41
C ARG A 129 -9.47 2.03 0.44
N ALA A 130 -8.74 2.65 -0.46
CA ALA A 130 -8.72 4.10 -0.64
C ALA A 130 -9.84 4.56 -1.60
N ASP A 131 -10.07 3.82 -2.69
CA ASP A 131 -11.07 4.14 -3.72
C ASP A 131 -12.45 3.56 -3.34
N ARG A 132 -13.21 4.26 -2.49
CA ARG A 132 -14.56 3.89 -2.06
C ARG A 132 -15.52 5.07 -2.08
N LYS A 133 -16.83 4.76 -2.19
CA LYS A 133 -17.91 5.74 -1.98
C LYS A 133 -17.78 6.39 -0.59
N GLY A 134 -17.75 7.71 -0.54
CA GLY A 134 -17.57 8.47 0.70
C GLY A 134 -16.18 9.08 0.84
N GLN A 135 -15.40 9.12 -0.24
CA GLN A 135 -14.14 9.80 -0.29
C GLN A 135 -14.35 11.31 -0.45
N ASP A 136 -13.53 12.10 0.28
CA ASP A 136 -13.56 13.57 0.19
C ASP A 136 -12.90 14.10 -1.10
N SER A 137 -12.26 13.22 -1.88
CA SER A 137 -11.58 13.54 -3.14
C SER A 137 -12.22 12.82 -4.32
N ASP A 138 -12.35 13.51 -5.44
CA ASP A 138 -12.94 12.98 -6.68
C ASP A 138 -12.07 11.91 -7.35
N LYS A 139 -10.79 11.80 -6.94
CA LYS A 139 -9.82 10.86 -7.52
C LYS A 139 -8.83 10.36 -6.48
N VAL A 140 -8.49 9.08 -6.58
CA VAL A 140 -7.34 8.48 -5.90
C VAL A 140 -6.17 8.44 -6.87
N THR A 141 -5.05 9.00 -6.44
CA THR A 141 -3.78 8.94 -7.19
C THR A 141 -2.97 7.74 -6.71
N VAL A 142 -2.54 6.89 -7.64
CA VAL A 142 -1.73 5.71 -7.34
C VAL A 142 -0.33 5.90 -7.92
N HIS A 143 0.68 5.83 -7.06
CA HIS A 143 2.09 5.90 -7.44
C HIS A 143 2.78 4.55 -7.28
N HIS A 144 3.63 4.21 -8.23
CA HIS A 144 4.50 3.04 -8.20
C HIS A 144 5.97 3.49 -8.11
N ILE A 145 6.67 3.11 -7.05
CA ILE A 145 8.11 3.35 -6.94
C ILE A 145 8.84 2.15 -7.53
N GLU A 146 9.48 2.37 -8.66
CA GLU A 146 10.20 1.36 -9.43
C GLU A 146 11.71 1.46 -9.18
N GLY A 147 12.33 0.38 -8.75
CA GLY A 147 13.78 0.33 -8.51
C GLY A 147 14.55 -0.48 -9.57
N SER A 148 13.84 -1.13 -10.49
CA SER A 148 14.45 -1.95 -11.53
C SER A 148 13.53 -2.16 -12.73
N PRO A 149 14.08 -2.54 -13.92
CA PRO A 149 13.25 -2.86 -15.09
C PRO A 149 12.26 -4.01 -14.87
N ILE A 150 12.61 -4.99 -14.03
CA ILE A 150 11.71 -6.09 -13.70
C ILE A 150 10.51 -5.61 -12.88
N GLU A 151 10.73 -4.72 -11.90
CA GLU A 151 9.64 -4.14 -11.12
C GLU A 151 8.69 -3.32 -11.99
N ARG A 152 9.21 -2.57 -12.94
CA ARG A 152 8.38 -1.86 -13.94
C ARG A 152 7.47 -2.82 -14.71
N LYS A 153 7.99 -3.95 -15.15
CA LYS A 153 7.19 -4.98 -15.82
C LYS A 153 6.13 -5.57 -14.90
N MET A 154 6.46 -5.80 -13.63
CA MET A 154 5.52 -6.30 -12.62
C MET A 154 4.38 -5.30 -12.38
N PHE A 155 4.67 -4.02 -12.18
CA PHE A 155 3.64 -2.99 -12.00
C PHE A 155 2.75 -2.86 -13.23
N LYS A 156 3.33 -2.90 -14.44
CA LYS A 156 2.57 -2.88 -15.68
C LYS A 156 1.60 -4.05 -15.78
N ALA A 157 2.03 -5.25 -15.39
CA ALA A 157 1.18 -6.43 -15.37
C ALA A 157 0.07 -6.35 -14.32
N LEU A 158 0.36 -5.81 -13.13
CA LEU A 158 -0.63 -5.59 -12.07
C LEU A 158 -1.70 -4.58 -12.50
N SER A 159 -1.30 -3.44 -13.08
CA SER A 159 -2.22 -2.40 -13.54
C SER A 159 -3.14 -2.90 -14.64
N ALA A 160 -2.62 -3.64 -15.63
CA ALA A 160 -3.42 -4.23 -16.70
C ALA A 160 -4.52 -5.16 -16.17
N LYS A 161 -4.27 -5.90 -15.08
CA LYS A 161 -5.27 -6.77 -14.46
C LYS A 161 -6.37 -6.01 -13.72
N VAL A 162 -6.07 -4.83 -13.20
CA VAL A 162 -7.10 -3.95 -12.63
C VAL A 162 -8.04 -3.46 -13.72
N ASP A 163 -7.49 -3.03 -14.85
CA ASP A 163 -8.27 -2.54 -15.98
C ASP A 163 -9.17 -3.65 -16.56
N ASP A 164 -8.64 -4.87 -16.74
CA ASP A 164 -9.42 -6.04 -17.17
C ASP A 164 -10.58 -6.32 -16.18
N SER A 165 -10.33 -6.26 -14.88
CA SER A 165 -11.34 -6.50 -13.85
C SER A 165 -12.44 -5.44 -13.84
N ARG A 166 -12.09 -4.17 -14.03
CA ARG A 166 -13.05 -3.06 -14.14
C ARG A 166 -13.93 -3.22 -15.37
N LEU A 167 -13.34 -3.52 -16.52
CA LEU A 167 -14.06 -3.75 -17.76
C LEU A 167 -15.07 -4.89 -17.63
N LEU A 168 -14.68 -6.01 -17.02
CA LEU A 168 -15.59 -7.14 -16.78
C LEU A 168 -16.76 -6.74 -15.87
N THR A 169 -16.51 -5.95 -14.82
CA THR A 169 -17.56 -5.48 -13.92
C THR A 169 -18.54 -4.57 -14.65
N GLU A 170 -18.05 -3.62 -15.43
CA GLU A 170 -18.89 -2.71 -16.24
C GLU A 170 -19.74 -3.47 -17.25
N MET A 171 -19.17 -4.45 -17.95
CA MET A 171 -19.91 -5.31 -18.89
C MET A 171 -21.02 -6.08 -18.19
N PHE A 172 -20.75 -6.63 -17.00
CA PHE A 172 -21.72 -7.37 -16.21
C PHE A 172 -22.88 -6.48 -15.72
N GLU A 173 -22.55 -5.25 -15.27
CA GLU A 173 -23.57 -4.27 -14.86
C GLU A 173 -24.47 -3.81 -16.02
N LEU A 174 -23.94 -3.72 -17.23
CA LEU A 174 -24.71 -3.38 -18.43
C LEU A 174 -25.68 -4.51 -18.80
N GLU A 175 -25.24 -5.76 -18.67
CA GLU A 175 -26.08 -6.94 -18.96
C GLU A 175 -27.27 -7.08 -18.00
N ILE A 176 -27.07 -6.77 -16.71
CA ILE A 176 -28.15 -6.83 -15.71
C ILE A 176 -29.18 -5.71 -15.87
N LYS A 177 -28.79 -4.57 -16.46
CA LYS A 177 -29.67 -3.41 -16.67
C LYS A 177 -30.44 -3.46 -18.01
N SER A 178 -30.11 -4.39 -18.86
CA SER A 178 -30.81 -4.65 -20.12
C SER A 178 -31.92 -5.68 -19.97
#